data_04d5e3a8198167065f35b87544d2d684
#
_entry.id   04d5e3a8198167065f35b87544d2d684
#
_cell.length_a   1.000
_cell.length_b   1.000
_cell.length_c   1.000
_cell.angle_alpha   90.00
_cell.angle_beta   90.00
_cell.angle_gamma   90.00
#
_symmetry.space_group_name_H-M   'P 1'
#
loop_
_entity.id
_entity.type
_entity.pdbx_description
1 polymer ?
#
loop_
_entity_poly.entity_id
_entity_poly.type
_entity_poly.pdbx_seq_one_letter_code
_entity_poly.pdbx_strand_id
1 'polypeptide(L)'
;MAQQFDIAIIGAGPGGYATALRAAQLGKSVVMVERDATRGGTCLNRGCIPSKALITATRTLDTMRHGRQMGIVTSLEEIDFGQLRDYREHTVDTMTQGLR
;
A
#
# COMPACT_ATOMS: atom_id res chain seq x y z
N MET A 1 -10.62 10.56 32.89
CA MET A 1 -9.65 9.67 33.55
C MET A 1 -8.52 9.35 32.59
N ALA A 2 -7.30 9.36 33.08
CA ALA A 2 -6.15 8.99 32.27
C ALA A 2 -6.18 7.49 31.94
N GLN A 3 -5.94 7.15 30.70
CA GLN A 3 -5.75 5.78 30.25
C GLN A 3 -4.24 5.45 30.31
N GLN A 4 -3.94 4.22 30.69
CA GLN A 4 -2.55 3.74 30.77
C GLN A 4 -2.33 2.65 29.71
N PHE A 5 -1.18 2.74 29.05
CA PHE A 5 -0.72 1.76 28.07
C PHE A 5 0.73 1.40 28.34
N ASP A 6 1.12 0.18 27.98
CA ASP A 6 2.52 -0.24 28.08
C ASP A 6 3.39 0.49 27.05
N ILE A 7 2.85 0.72 25.86
CA ILE A 7 3.58 1.32 24.74
C ILE A 7 2.70 2.35 24.04
N ALA A 8 3.26 3.53 23.80
CA ALA A 8 2.65 4.56 22.96
C ALA A 8 3.50 4.73 21.70
N ILE A 9 2.85 4.69 20.55
CA ILE A 9 3.49 4.83 19.23
C ILE A 9 2.95 6.08 18.55
N ILE A 10 3.85 6.94 18.12
CA ILE A 10 3.51 8.14 17.35
C ILE A 10 3.82 7.89 15.89
N GLY A 11 2.77 7.85 15.08
CA GLY A 11 2.85 7.57 13.65
C GLY A 11 2.48 6.14 13.29
N ALA A 12 1.58 6.00 12.33
CA ALA A 12 1.06 4.71 11.85
C ALA A 12 1.65 4.32 10.48
N GLY A 13 2.88 4.72 10.20
CA GLY A 13 3.63 4.27 9.05
C GLY A 13 4.14 2.82 9.21
N PRO A 14 4.93 2.30 8.26
CA PRO A 14 5.38 0.90 8.31
C PRO A 14 6.09 0.51 9.59
N GLY A 15 6.91 1.39 10.15
CA GLY A 15 7.55 1.15 11.46
C GLY A 15 6.56 1.14 12.62
N GLY A 16 5.60 2.06 12.60
CA GLY A 16 4.62 2.21 13.68
C GLY A 16 3.61 1.07 13.72
N TYR A 17 2.92 0.77 12.63
CA TYR A 17 1.91 -0.29 12.64
C TYR A 17 2.51 -1.69 12.83
N ALA A 18 3.69 -1.94 12.26
CA ALA A 18 4.38 -3.22 12.46
C ALA A 18 4.77 -3.40 13.93
N THR A 19 5.28 -2.37 14.57
CA THR A 19 5.63 -2.37 16.01
C THR A 19 4.38 -2.58 16.87
N ALA A 20 3.29 -1.87 16.56
CA ALA A 20 2.03 -1.99 17.30
C ALA A 20 1.47 -3.42 17.24
N LEU A 21 1.42 -4.00 16.05
CA LEU A 21 0.95 -5.37 15.85
C LEU A 21 1.82 -6.38 16.62
N ARG A 22 3.12 -6.23 16.53
CA ARG A 22 4.04 -7.14 17.23
C ARG A 22 3.94 -7.01 18.75
N ALA A 23 3.86 -5.80 19.26
CA ALA A 23 3.69 -5.55 20.69
C ALA A 23 2.37 -6.14 21.21
N ALA A 24 1.28 -5.99 20.48
CA ALA A 24 -0.01 -6.58 20.81
C ALA A 24 0.04 -8.11 20.81
N GLN A 25 0.72 -8.72 19.83
CA GLN A 25 0.94 -10.17 19.81
C GLN A 25 1.71 -10.69 21.02
N LEU A 26 2.58 -9.85 21.58
CA LEU A 26 3.34 -10.16 22.81
C LEU A 26 2.58 -9.83 24.11
N GLY A 27 1.29 -9.52 23.99
CA GLY A 27 0.42 -9.27 25.14
C GLY A 27 0.56 -7.88 25.75
N LYS A 28 1.17 -6.93 25.05
CA LYS A 28 1.28 -5.55 25.52
C LYS A 28 0.07 -4.72 25.14
N SER A 29 -0.31 -3.80 26.01
CA SER A 29 -1.31 -2.79 25.71
C SER A 29 -0.65 -1.65 24.93
N VAL A 30 -1.20 -1.32 23.75
CA VAL A 30 -0.59 -0.35 22.84
C VAL A 30 -1.58 0.72 22.46
N VAL A 31 -1.13 1.97 22.49
CA VAL A 31 -1.83 3.09 21.85
C VAL A 31 -1.01 3.61 20.69
N MET A 32 -1.66 3.85 19.56
CA MET A 32 -1.02 4.42 18.39
C MET A 32 -1.72 5.73 18.02
N VAL A 33 -0.94 6.79 17.88
CA VAL A 33 -1.42 8.12 17.53
C VAL A 33 -1.02 8.42 16.09
N GLU A 34 -2.01 8.70 15.26
CA GLU A 34 -1.82 9.02 13.84
C GLU A 34 -2.50 10.35 13.53
N ARG A 35 -1.75 11.22 12.87
CA ARG A 35 -2.24 12.54 12.46
C ARG A 35 -3.19 12.45 11.26
N ASP A 36 -2.90 11.57 10.31
CA ASP A 36 -3.67 11.43 9.08
C ASP A 36 -4.94 10.60 9.32
N ALA A 37 -5.94 10.80 8.47
CA ALA A 37 -7.21 10.09 8.54
C ALA A 37 -7.05 8.58 8.28
N THR A 38 -5.99 8.19 7.56
CA THR A 38 -5.70 6.80 7.21
C THR A 38 -4.37 6.35 7.80
N ARG A 39 -4.30 5.08 8.19
CA ARG A 39 -3.07 4.44 8.64
C ARG A 39 -2.21 4.05 7.44
N GLY A 40 -0.93 3.77 7.70
CA GLY A 40 0.01 3.29 6.69
C GLY A 40 1.11 4.26 6.32
N GLY A 41 0.97 5.53 6.70
CA GLY A 41 1.98 6.58 6.47
C GLY A 41 2.20 6.92 5.00
N THR A 42 3.29 7.59 4.71
CA THR A 42 3.65 8.03 3.36
C THR A 42 3.85 6.86 2.41
N CYS A 43 4.52 5.79 2.85
CA CYS A 43 4.80 4.62 1.99
C CYS A 43 3.50 4.02 1.45
N LEU A 44 2.53 3.72 2.30
CA LEU A 44 1.30 3.07 1.88
C LEU A 44 0.40 4.01 1.08
N ASN A 45 0.24 5.26 1.53
CA ASN A 45 -0.75 6.16 0.95
C ASN A 45 -0.25 6.95 -0.25
N ARG A 46 1.04 7.32 -0.29
CA ARG A 46 1.57 8.29 -1.25
C ARG A 46 2.90 7.88 -1.90
N GLY A 47 3.50 6.79 -1.49
CA GLY A 47 4.84 6.37 -1.92
C GLY A 47 4.88 4.96 -2.48
N CYS A 48 5.37 4.02 -1.68
CA CYS A 48 5.72 2.66 -2.12
C CYS A 48 4.57 1.89 -2.77
N ILE A 49 3.39 1.94 -2.18
CA ILE A 49 2.26 1.14 -2.67
C ILE A 49 1.67 1.71 -3.96
N PRO A 50 1.33 3.01 -4.05
CA PRO A 50 0.83 3.54 -5.32
C PRO A 50 1.87 3.49 -6.44
N SER A 51 3.16 3.71 -6.16
CA SER A 51 4.20 3.59 -7.19
C SER A 51 4.37 2.16 -7.68
N LYS A 52 4.34 1.17 -6.79
CA LYS A 52 4.40 -0.25 -7.18
C LYS A 52 3.19 -0.69 -7.98
N ALA A 53 2.00 -0.19 -7.68
CA ALA A 53 0.80 -0.44 -8.49
C ALA A 53 1.00 0.03 -9.94
N LEU A 54 1.55 1.22 -10.13
CA LEU A 54 1.85 1.76 -11.47
C LEU A 54 2.96 0.96 -12.16
N ILE A 55 4.00 0.57 -11.45
CA ILE A 55 5.07 -0.29 -11.99
C ILE A 55 4.51 -1.64 -12.45
N THR A 56 3.62 -2.25 -11.68
CA THR A 56 2.97 -3.51 -12.06
C THR A 56 2.18 -3.36 -13.36
N ALA A 57 1.44 -2.27 -13.51
CA ALA A 57 0.71 -1.98 -14.74
C ALA A 57 1.66 -1.80 -15.95
N THR A 58 2.76 -1.06 -15.77
CA THR A 58 3.74 -0.83 -16.85
C THR A 58 4.51 -2.09 -17.23
N ARG A 59 4.75 -3.01 -16.29
CA ARG A 59 5.34 -4.32 -16.58
C ARG A 59 4.48 -5.15 -17.54
N THR A 60 3.17 -4.98 -17.52
CA THR A 60 2.27 -5.64 -18.48
C THR A 60 2.60 -5.20 -19.90
N LEU A 61 2.87 -3.91 -20.11
CA LEU A 61 3.30 -3.39 -21.43
C LEU A 61 4.65 -3.99 -21.85
N ASP A 62 5.60 -4.07 -20.93
CA ASP A 62 6.90 -4.69 -21.24
C ASP A 62 6.75 -6.16 -21.60
N THR A 63 5.92 -6.90 -20.88
CA THR A 63 5.62 -8.30 -21.18
C THR A 63 5.05 -8.45 -22.58
N MET A 64 4.12 -7.57 -22.98
CA MET A 64 3.57 -7.58 -24.34
C MET A 64 4.65 -7.33 -25.40
N ARG A 65 5.53 -6.36 -25.17
CA ARG A 65 6.63 -6.03 -26.10
C ARG A 65 7.62 -7.18 -26.25
N HIS A 66 8.00 -7.81 -25.17
CA HIS A 66 8.97 -8.92 -25.16
C HIS A 66 8.36 -10.23 -25.65
N GLY A 67 7.05 -10.39 -25.57
CA GLY A 67 6.34 -11.60 -26.03
C GLY A 67 6.62 -11.92 -27.49
N ARG A 68 6.90 -10.92 -28.32
CA ARG A 68 7.23 -11.11 -29.74
C ARG A 68 8.44 -12.01 -29.96
N GLN A 69 9.44 -11.94 -29.08
CA GLN A 69 10.61 -12.80 -29.13
C GLN A 69 10.27 -14.29 -28.93
N MET A 70 9.15 -14.56 -28.28
CA MET A 70 8.64 -15.91 -28.01
C MET A 70 7.56 -16.34 -29.01
N GLY A 71 7.34 -15.55 -30.08
CA GLY A 71 6.30 -15.85 -31.07
C GLY A 71 4.91 -15.34 -30.68
N ILE A 72 4.77 -14.60 -29.59
CA ILE A 72 3.50 -14.04 -29.15
C ILE A 72 3.41 -12.59 -29.65
N VAL A 73 2.60 -12.39 -30.67
CA VAL A 73 2.40 -11.07 -31.30
C VAL A 73 1.17 -10.42 -30.68
N THR A 74 1.36 -9.27 -30.07
CA THR A 74 0.29 -8.48 -29.43
C THR A 74 0.27 -7.05 -29.98
N SER A 75 -0.85 -6.38 -29.84
CA SER A 75 -0.97 -4.95 -30.10
C SER A 75 -1.61 -4.24 -28.93
N LEU A 76 -1.15 -3.03 -28.66
CA LEU A 76 -1.74 -2.14 -27.66
C LEU A 76 -2.79 -1.28 -28.36
N GLU A 77 -4.05 -1.42 -27.96
CA GLU A 77 -5.14 -0.61 -28.53
C GLU A 77 -5.21 0.76 -27.85
N GLU A 78 -5.25 0.77 -26.51
CA GLU A 78 -5.26 2.01 -25.75
C GLU A 78 -4.73 1.78 -24.32
N ILE A 79 -4.41 2.87 -23.66
CA ILE A 79 -4.21 2.93 -22.22
C ILE A 79 -5.27 3.85 -21.64
N ASP A 80 -6.19 3.30 -20.86
CA ASP A 80 -7.19 4.08 -20.13
C ASP A 80 -6.56 4.60 -18.83
N PHE A 81 -6.11 5.84 -18.86
CA PHE A 81 -5.46 6.47 -17.69
C PHE A 81 -6.41 6.67 -16.50
N GLY A 82 -7.71 6.84 -16.74
CA GLY A 82 -8.71 6.90 -15.69
C GLY A 82 -8.80 5.57 -14.93
N GLN A 83 -8.87 4.47 -15.65
CA GLN A 83 -8.89 3.12 -15.07
C GLN A 83 -7.56 2.77 -14.39
N LEU A 84 -6.44 3.19 -14.94
CA LEU A 84 -5.12 3.01 -14.33
C LEU A 84 -5.03 3.73 -12.98
N ARG A 85 -5.55 4.96 -12.91
CA ARG A 85 -5.64 5.72 -11.66
C ARG A 85 -6.53 5.00 -10.65
N ASP A 86 -7.68 4.53 -11.07
CA ASP A 86 -8.62 3.80 -10.21
C ASP A 86 -8.00 2.52 -9.66
N TYR A 87 -7.25 1.79 -10.47
CA TYR A 87 -6.49 0.62 -10.04
C TYR A 87 -5.47 0.96 -8.95
N ARG A 88 -4.72 2.05 -9.13
CA ARG A 88 -3.77 2.53 -8.13
C ARG A 88 -4.48 2.90 -6.82
N GLU A 89 -5.56 3.66 -6.89
CA GLU A 89 -6.32 4.10 -5.73
C GLU A 89 -6.96 2.91 -5.00
N HIS A 90 -7.54 1.98 -5.73
CA HIS A 90 -8.12 0.76 -5.15
C HIS A 90 -7.08 -0.09 -4.42
N THR A 91 -5.87 -0.19 -4.97
CA THR A 91 -4.76 -0.92 -4.32
C THR A 91 -4.42 -0.28 -2.98
N VAL A 92 -4.30 1.04 -2.93
CA VAL A 92 -4.03 1.79 -1.69
C VAL A 92 -5.16 1.60 -0.68
N ASP A 93 -6.41 1.73 -1.11
CA ASP A 93 -7.58 1.59 -0.24
C ASP A 93 -7.68 0.19 0.37
N THR A 94 -7.45 -0.85 -0.42
CA THR A 94 -7.45 -2.24 0.06
C THR A 94 -6.42 -2.45 1.15
N MET A 95 -5.20 -1.95 0.95
CA MET A 95 -4.12 -2.05 1.93
C MET A 95 -4.42 -1.24 3.19
N THR A 96 -4.97 -0.04 3.03
CA THR A 96 -5.35 0.83 4.16
C THR A 96 -6.43 0.18 5.02
N GLN A 97 -7.43 -0.43 4.40
CA GLN A 97 -8.50 -1.14 5.11
C GLN A 97 -7.97 -2.31 5.93
N GLY A 98 -6.93 -2.99 5.44
CA GLY A 98 -6.28 -4.08 6.19
C GLY A 98 -5.60 -3.64 7.48
N LEU A 99 -5.37 -2.34 7.68
CA LEU A 99 -4.75 -1.78 8.88
C LEU A 99 -5.76 -1.22 9.91
N ARG A 100 -7.05 -1.39 9.70
CA ARG A 100 -8.09 -0.95 10.65
C ARG A 100 -8.22 -1.85 11.85
#